data_c18da816d21fcfda485156e1f08ced03
#
_entry.id   c18da816d21fcfda485156e1f08ced03
#
_cell.length_a   1.000
_cell.length_b   1.000
_cell.length_c   1.000
_cell.angle_alpha   90.00
_cell.angle_beta   90.00
_cell.angle_gamma   90.00
#
_symmetry.space_group_name_H-M   'P 1'
#
loop_
_entity.id
_entity.type
_entity.pdbx_description
1 polymer ?
#
loop_
_entity_poly.entity_id
_entity_poly.type
_entity_poly.pdbx_seq_one_letter_code
_entity_poly.pdbx_strand_id
1 'polypeptide(L)'
;VTPKLFEQTNSHTLSQGLVFQPGVRVETDCQNCGYSQVRINGLDGKYTQILIDSRPIFSSLAGVYGLEQIPANMIERVEVVRGGGSALFGSSAIAGTVNIITKEPVRNSGSFSHTISNFDGSGSFDNNTALNLSLVSSDNKMGAYVYGQNRHRSAWDSNGDGFSELPKLKNQTIGLNAYYRTSAYSKLSLEYHHLEEFRRG
;
A
#
# COMPACT_ATOMS: atom_id res chain seq x y z
N VAL A 1 -3.05 -2.53 -11.55
CA VAL A 1 -2.28 -1.29 -11.27
C VAL A 1 -0.80 -1.65 -11.25
N THR A 2 0.04 -0.86 -11.90
CA THR A 2 1.48 -1.11 -12.06
C THR A 2 2.31 -0.03 -11.36
N PRO A 3 3.61 -0.26 -11.07
CA PRO A 3 4.51 0.74 -10.50
C PRO A 3 4.55 2.04 -11.28
N LYS A 4 4.50 1.94 -12.61
CA LYS A 4 4.47 3.11 -13.50
C LYS A 4 3.27 4.02 -13.24
N LEU A 5 2.10 3.46 -12.92
CA LEU A 5 0.92 4.27 -12.56
C LEU A 5 1.17 5.03 -11.25
N PHE A 6 1.71 4.36 -10.23
CA PHE A 6 2.03 5.01 -8.95
C PHE A 6 3.01 6.17 -9.13
N GLU A 7 4.04 6.00 -9.97
CA GLU A 7 5.00 7.05 -10.30
C GLU A 7 4.35 8.22 -11.06
N GLN A 8 3.57 7.92 -12.10
CA GLN A 8 2.92 8.95 -12.94
C GLN A 8 1.87 9.77 -12.20
N THR A 9 1.21 9.16 -11.21
CA THR A 9 0.18 9.82 -10.40
C THR A 9 0.72 10.37 -9.08
N ASN A 10 2.02 10.25 -8.83
CA ASN A 10 2.66 10.59 -7.55
C ASN A 10 1.96 9.96 -6.34
N SER A 11 1.49 8.72 -6.52
CA SER A 11 0.79 7.96 -5.47
C SER A 11 1.78 7.25 -4.55
N HIS A 12 1.71 7.54 -3.27
CA HIS A 12 2.63 7.00 -2.26
C HIS A 12 2.10 5.75 -1.56
N THR A 13 0.80 5.49 -1.68
CA THR A 13 0.11 4.40 -0.99
C THR A 13 -0.80 3.64 -1.95
N LEU A 14 -1.17 2.41 -1.55
CA LEU A 14 -2.11 1.59 -2.31
C LEU A 14 -3.44 2.31 -2.56
N SER A 15 -4.00 2.95 -1.55
CA SER A 15 -5.29 3.66 -1.64
C SER A 15 -5.27 4.72 -2.74
N GLN A 16 -4.20 5.51 -2.81
CA GLN A 16 -4.03 6.55 -3.83
C GLN A 16 -3.96 5.97 -5.26
N GLY A 17 -3.24 4.87 -5.44
CA GLY A 17 -3.13 4.22 -6.76
C GLY A 17 -4.41 3.53 -7.21
N LEU A 18 -5.21 2.99 -6.27
CA LEU A 18 -6.48 2.32 -6.59
C LEU A 18 -7.56 3.25 -7.11
N VAL A 19 -7.51 4.56 -6.78
CA VAL A 19 -8.46 5.56 -7.31
C VAL A 19 -8.46 5.59 -8.84
N PHE A 20 -7.33 5.28 -9.47
CA PHE A 20 -7.19 5.26 -10.93
C PHE A 20 -7.60 3.92 -11.57
N GLN A 21 -8.04 2.94 -10.78
CA GLN A 21 -8.46 1.64 -11.31
C GLN A 21 -9.95 1.65 -11.68
N PRO A 22 -10.31 1.47 -12.96
CA PRO A 22 -11.70 1.44 -13.39
C PRO A 22 -12.53 0.39 -12.63
N GLY A 23 -13.74 0.78 -12.17
CA GLY A 23 -14.65 -0.09 -11.40
C GLY A 23 -14.27 -0.31 -9.95
N VAL A 24 -13.25 0.40 -9.47
CA VAL A 24 -12.85 0.47 -8.07
C VAL A 24 -13.07 1.90 -7.58
N ARG A 25 -13.65 2.05 -6.43
CA ARG A 25 -13.78 3.33 -5.71
C ARG A 25 -13.13 3.20 -4.35
N VAL A 26 -12.18 4.07 -4.07
CA VAL A 26 -11.65 4.26 -2.72
C VAL A 26 -12.46 5.38 -2.08
N GLU A 27 -13.09 5.10 -0.97
CA GLU A 27 -13.96 6.02 -0.25
C GLU A 27 -13.41 6.22 1.15
N THR A 28 -13.30 7.47 1.59
CA THR A 28 -12.90 7.83 2.95
C THR A 28 -14.14 8.27 3.71
N ASP A 29 -14.62 7.43 4.62
CA ASP A 29 -15.89 7.64 5.32
C ASP A 29 -15.73 8.54 6.55
N CYS A 30 -14.53 8.72 7.04
CA CYS A 30 -14.24 9.58 8.20
C CYS A 30 -12.93 10.33 7.96
N GLN A 31 -13.04 11.63 7.76
CA GLN A 31 -11.87 12.48 7.50
C GLN A 31 -10.89 12.48 8.70
N ASN A 32 -11.40 12.58 9.91
CA ASN A 32 -10.58 12.66 11.12
C ASN A 32 -9.90 11.35 11.50
N CYS A 33 -10.52 10.19 11.19
CA CYS A 33 -9.97 8.88 11.49
C CYS A 33 -9.23 8.25 10.30
N GLY A 34 -9.39 8.81 9.07
CA GLY A 34 -8.77 8.29 7.85
C GLY A 34 -9.26 6.89 7.47
N TYR A 35 -10.49 6.59 7.83
CA TYR A 35 -11.12 5.33 7.47
C TYR A 35 -11.34 5.31 5.96
N SER A 36 -10.61 4.43 5.27
CA SER A 36 -10.73 4.25 3.83
C SER A 36 -11.17 2.83 3.50
N GLN A 37 -12.14 2.70 2.61
CA GLN A 37 -12.61 1.41 2.13
C GLN A 37 -12.51 1.31 0.61
N VAL A 38 -12.30 0.11 0.10
CA VAL A 38 -12.32 -0.18 -1.34
C VAL A 38 -13.66 -0.78 -1.71
N ARG A 39 -14.41 -0.08 -2.54
CA ARG A 39 -15.66 -0.55 -3.12
C ARG A 39 -15.44 -1.06 -4.54
N ILE A 40 -15.91 -2.25 -4.83
CA ILE A 40 -15.91 -2.84 -6.17
C ILE A 40 -17.36 -2.96 -6.64
N ASN A 41 -17.64 -2.46 -7.85
CA ASN A 41 -18.98 -2.47 -8.45
C ASN A 41 -20.06 -1.83 -7.55
N GLY A 42 -19.69 -0.85 -6.74
CA GLY A 42 -20.61 -0.14 -5.82
C GLY A 42 -20.96 -0.90 -4.54
N LEU A 43 -20.46 -2.13 -4.35
CA LEU A 43 -20.68 -2.88 -3.11
C LEU A 43 -19.76 -2.34 -2.00
N ASP A 44 -20.24 -2.46 -0.76
CA ASP A 44 -19.55 -1.99 0.44
C ASP A 44 -18.18 -2.66 0.62
N GLY A 45 -17.21 -1.93 1.14
CA GLY A 45 -15.82 -2.38 1.31
C GLY A 45 -15.65 -3.66 2.11
N LYS A 46 -16.58 -3.96 3.04
CA LYS A 46 -16.61 -5.23 3.77
C LYS A 46 -16.77 -6.47 2.88
N TYR A 47 -17.23 -6.29 1.65
CA TYR A 47 -17.38 -7.35 0.64
C TYR A 47 -16.19 -7.43 -0.32
N THR A 48 -15.17 -6.60 -0.11
CA THR A 48 -13.93 -6.61 -0.89
C THR A 48 -12.82 -7.25 -0.05
N GLN A 49 -12.27 -8.37 -0.52
CA GLN A 49 -11.16 -9.03 0.16
C GLN A 49 -9.83 -8.43 -0.31
N ILE A 50 -9.01 -7.98 0.64
CA ILE A 50 -7.65 -7.51 0.39
C ILE A 50 -6.68 -8.65 0.69
N LEU A 51 -5.76 -8.89 -0.25
CA LEU A 51 -4.73 -9.93 -0.16
C LEU A 51 -3.35 -9.31 -0.35
N ILE A 52 -2.34 -9.86 0.32
CA ILE A 52 -0.92 -9.65 0.04
C ILE A 52 -0.34 -11.01 -0.36
N ASP A 53 0.23 -11.09 -1.56
CA ASP A 53 0.78 -12.32 -2.15
C ASP A 53 -0.17 -13.51 -2.02
N SER A 54 -1.46 -13.26 -2.36
CA SER A 54 -2.57 -14.22 -2.30
C SER A 54 -2.95 -14.69 -0.89
N ARG A 55 -2.45 -14.04 0.16
CA ARG A 55 -2.79 -14.33 1.55
C ARG A 55 -3.71 -13.22 2.10
N PRO A 56 -4.83 -13.56 2.73
CA PRO A 56 -5.72 -12.56 3.34
C PRO A 56 -5.00 -11.74 4.40
N ILE A 57 -5.24 -10.43 4.42
CA ILE A 57 -4.84 -9.57 5.53
C ILE A 57 -5.75 -9.91 6.72
N PHE A 58 -5.16 -10.41 7.81
CA PHE A 58 -5.85 -11.07 8.91
C PHE A 58 -6.65 -10.19 9.86
N SER A 59 -6.89 -8.92 9.60
CA SER A 59 -7.80 -8.16 10.46
C SER A 59 -8.79 -7.36 9.63
N SER A 60 -10.05 -7.40 10.03
CA SER A 60 -11.08 -6.49 9.53
C SER A 60 -10.66 -5.02 9.68
N LEU A 61 -9.89 -4.73 10.73
CA LEU A 61 -9.30 -3.42 10.99
C LEU A 61 -8.22 -3.07 9.97
N ALA A 62 -7.37 -4.02 9.57
CA ALA A 62 -6.32 -3.81 8.57
C ALA A 62 -6.90 -3.62 7.16
N GLY A 63 -8.03 -4.27 6.84
CA GLY A 63 -8.76 -4.06 5.58
C GLY A 63 -9.35 -2.66 5.44
N VAL A 64 -9.52 -1.97 6.56
CA VAL A 64 -10.13 -0.66 6.65
C VAL A 64 -9.11 0.45 6.84
N TYR A 65 -8.18 0.28 7.78
CA TYR A 65 -7.14 1.28 8.06
C TYR A 65 -5.82 1.00 7.35
N GLY A 66 -5.61 -0.23 6.88
CA GLY A 66 -4.34 -0.68 6.31
C GLY A 66 -4.04 -0.20 4.89
N LEU A 67 -5.04 0.24 4.13
CA LEU A 67 -4.86 0.59 2.72
C LEU A 67 -3.92 1.78 2.51
N GLU A 68 -3.96 2.76 3.40
CA GLU A 68 -3.06 3.90 3.36
C GLU A 68 -1.69 3.61 3.95
N GLN A 69 -1.56 2.48 4.67
CA GLN A 69 -0.31 2.04 5.27
C GLN A 69 0.54 1.21 4.30
N ILE A 70 -0.07 0.67 3.24
CA ILE A 70 0.64 -0.13 2.23
C ILE A 70 1.38 0.81 1.29
N PRO A 71 2.72 0.90 1.37
CA PRO A 71 3.49 1.83 0.59
C PRO A 71 3.62 1.37 -0.86
N ALA A 72 3.50 2.30 -1.80
CA ALA A 72 3.59 2.01 -3.23
C ALA A 72 4.93 1.36 -3.63
N ASN A 73 6.00 1.67 -2.90
CA ASN A 73 7.34 1.16 -3.20
C ASN A 73 7.53 -0.34 -2.95
N MET A 74 6.67 -0.99 -2.13
CA MET A 74 6.69 -2.45 -1.97
C MET A 74 5.93 -3.18 -3.09
N ILE A 75 5.10 -2.47 -3.85
CA ILE A 75 4.14 -3.07 -4.78
C ILE A 75 4.81 -3.33 -6.13
N GLU A 76 4.79 -4.59 -6.59
CA GLU A 76 5.13 -4.97 -7.96
C GLU A 76 3.94 -4.73 -8.90
N ARG A 77 2.75 -5.16 -8.49
CA ARG A 77 1.48 -4.91 -9.18
C ARG A 77 0.30 -5.15 -8.26
N VAL A 78 -0.82 -4.58 -8.62
CA VAL A 78 -2.10 -4.87 -7.96
C VAL A 78 -3.04 -5.52 -8.96
N GLU A 79 -3.55 -6.69 -8.60
CA GLU A 79 -4.52 -7.47 -9.37
C GLU A 79 -5.90 -7.26 -8.75
N VAL A 80 -6.87 -6.84 -9.55
CA VAL A 80 -8.25 -6.65 -9.11
C VAL A 80 -9.12 -7.64 -9.84
N VAL A 81 -9.72 -8.56 -9.09
CA VAL A 81 -10.73 -9.50 -9.59
C VAL A 81 -12.09 -8.98 -9.14
N ARG A 82 -12.99 -8.76 -10.09
CA ARG A 82 -14.35 -8.29 -9.83
C ARG A 82 -15.32 -9.45 -9.86
N GLY A 83 -16.29 -9.42 -8.95
CA GLY A 83 -17.26 -10.49 -8.82
C GLY A 83 -16.83 -11.57 -7.83
N GLY A 84 -17.67 -12.57 -7.64
CA GLY A 84 -17.55 -13.55 -6.58
C GLY A 84 -16.26 -14.35 -6.59
N GLY A 85 -15.36 -14.01 -5.67
CA GLY A 85 -14.15 -14.77 -5.36
C GLY A 85 -14.26 -15.59 -4.08
N SER A 86 -15.46 -15.66 -3.48
CA SER A 86 -15.68 -16.24 -2.16
C SER A 86 -15.31 -17.71 -2.05
N ALA A 87 -15.40 -18.47 -3.14
CA ALA A 87 -14.99 -19.87 -3.17
C ALA A 87 -13.48 -20.07 -2.99
N LEU A 88 -12.67 -19.10 -3.39
CA LEU A 88 -11.21 -19.14 -3.30
C LEU A 88 -10.65 -18.35 -2.12
N PHE A 89 -11.29 -17.21 -1.80
CA PHE A 89 -10.72 -16.20 -0.89
C PHE A 89 -11.58 -15.92 0.35
N GLY A 90 -12.69 -16.69 0.53
CA GLY A 90 -13.55 -16.58 1.71
C GLY A 90 -14.73 -15.62 1.55
N SER A 91 -15.58 -15.57 2.58
CA SER A 91 -16.87 -14.87 2.58
C SER A 91 -16.79 -13.36 2.34
N SER A 92 -15.64 -12.74 2.56
CA SER A 92 -15.43 -11.31 2.33
C SER A 92 -15.23 -10.95 0.85
N ALA A 93 -15.02 -11.93 -0.03
CA ALA A 93 -14.74 -11.72 -1.46
C ALA A 93 -16.01 -11.76 -2.33
N ILE A 94 -17.12 -11.20 -1.87
CA ILE A 94 -18.40 -11.17 -2.61
C ILE A 94 -18.33 -10.15 -3.74
N ALA A 95 -17.83 -8.95 -3.48
CA ALA A 95 -17.65 -7.89 -4.47
C ALA A 95 -16.45 -8.16 -5.37
N GLY A 96 -15.43 -8.77 -4.82
CA GLY A 96 -14.19 -9.10 -5.49
C GLY A 96 -12.99 -9.12 -4.57
N THR A 97 -11.81 -9.21 -5.17
CA THR A 97 -10.53 -9.22 -4.46
C THR A 97 -9.58 -8.18 -5.02
N VAL A 98 -8.77 -7.60 -4.13
CA VAL A 98 -7.61 -6.77 -4.46
C VAL A 98 -6.38 -7.51 -3.94
N ASN A 99 -5.60 -8.10 -4.85
CA ASN A 99 -4.39 -8.83 -4.52
C ASN A 99 -3.16 -7.98 -4.81
N ILE A 100 -2.40 -7.67 -3.77
CA ILE A 100 -1.17 -6.91 -3.83
C ILE A 100 -0.03 -7.89 -4.00
N ILE A 101 0.65 -7.84 -5.13
CA ILE A 101 1.86 -8.62 -5.36
C ILE A 101 3.06 -7.76 -4.97
N THR A 102 3.85 -8.26 -4.04
CA THR A 102 5.03 -7.55 -3.54
C THR A 102 6.23 -7.74 -4.47
N LYS A 103 7.15 -6.76 -4.46
CA LYS A 103 8.37 -6.85 -5.26
C LYS A 103 9.28 -7.96 -4.74
N GLU A 104 9.70 -8.83 -5.66
CA GLU A 104 10.77 -9.77 -5.44
C GLU A 104 12.11 -9.21 -5.95
N PRO A 105 13.24 -9.54 -5.31
CA PRO A 105 14.55 -9.16 -5.82
C PRO A 105 14.88 -9.96 -7.09
N VAL A 106 15.02 -9.26 -8.22
CA VAL A 106 15.36 -9.88 -9.52
C VAL A 106 16.70 -9.41 -10.08
N ARG A 107 17.19 -8.27 -9.62
CA ARG A 107 18.47 -7.68 -10.01
C ARG A 107 18.97 -6.74 -8.91
N ASN A 108 20.28 -6.49 -8.92
CA ASN A 108 20.87 -5.49 -8.02
C ASN A 108 20.41 -4.09 -8.45
N SER A 109 19.73 -3.40 -7.57
CA SER A 109 19.24 -2.04 -7.80
C SER A 109 18.92 -1.34 -6.48
N GLY A 110 18.95 -0.03 -6.49
CA GLY A 110 18.52 0.80 -5.38
C GLY A 110 17.77 2.03 -5.88
N SER A 111 16.84 2.52 -5.11
CA SER A 111 16.17 3.78 -5.37
C SER A 111 15.92 4.53 -4.06
N PHE A 112 16.05 5.83 -4.14
CA PHE A 112 15.71 6.77 -3.08
C PHE A 112 14.79 7.84 -3.67
N SER A 113 13.74 8.17 -2.98
CA SER A 113 12.84 9.27 -3.35
C SER A 113 12.44 10.08 -2.13
N HIS A 114 12.33 11.38 -2.32
CA HIS A 114 11.79 12.29 -1.34
C HIS A 114 10.83 13.24 -2.03
N THR A 115 9.60 13.29 -1.55
CA THR A 115 8.54 14.14 -2.09
C THR A 115 8.05 15.08 -1.00
N ILE A 116 7.95 16.34 -1.33
CA ILE A 116 7.37 17.38 -0.48
C ILE A 116 6.17 17.95 -1.21
N SER A 117 5.00 17.88 -0.60
CA SER A 117 3.77 18.49 -1.10
C SER A 117 3.29 19.56 -0.14
N ASN A 118 2.90 20.72 -0.65
CA ASN A 118 2.28 21.80 0.10
C ASN A 118 0.80 21.88 -0.26
N PHE A 119 -0.06 22.06 0.72
CA PHE A 119 -1.49 22.23 0.52
C PHE A 119 -1.84 23.71 0.45
N ASP A 120 -2.23 24.16 -0.74
CA ASP A 120 -2.76 25.51 -1.01
C ASP A 120 -1.92 26.68 -0.47
N GLY A 121 -0.59 26.52 -0.41
CA GLY A 121 0.27 27.56 0.15
C GLY A 121 0.11 27.81 1.67
N SER A 122 -0.65 26.99 2.36
CA SER A 122 -1.06 27.16 3.77
C SER A 122 0.06 26.97 4.80
N GLY A 123 1.25 26.52 4.38
CA GLY A 123 2.32 26.11 5.30
C GLY A 123 2.15 24.69 5.84
N SER A 124 1.11 23.96 5.43
CA SER A 124 0.93 22.55 5.74
C SER A 124 1.62 21.69 4.67
N PHE A 125 2.47 20.78 5.12
CA PHE A 125 3.30 19.95 4.24
C PHE A 125 3.03 18.46 4.46
N ASP A 126 3.14 17.70 3.37
CA ASP A 126 3.24 16.24 3.36
C ASP A 126 4.63 15.86 2.83
N ASN A 127 5.46 15.32 3.70
CA ASN A 127 6.80 14.87 3.37
C ASN A 127 6.80 13.35 3.33
N ASN A 128 7.23 12.79 2.21
CA ASN A 128 7.33 11.35 2.03
C ASN A 128 8.73 10.96 1.54
N THR A 129 9.43 10.17 2.33
CA THR A 129 10.75 9.63 2.00
C THR A 129 10.62 8.13 1.82
N ALA A 130 11.10 7.60 0.70
CA ALA A 130 11.09 6.17 0.42
C ALA A 130 12.46 5.68 -0.06
N LEU A 131 12.84 4.49 0.41
CA LEU A 131 14.08 3.80 0.07
C LEU A 131 13.77 2.37 -0.36
N ASN A 132 14.42 1.91 -1.41
CA ASN A 132 14.38 0.52 -1.85
C ASN A 132 15.79 0.03 -2.17
N LEU A 133 16.07 -1.21 -1.79
CA LEU A 133 17.31 -1.90 -2.11
C LEU A 133 16.98 -3.33 -2.52
N SER A 134 17.44 -3.72 -3.69
CA SER A 134 17.34 -5.09 -4.22
C SER A 134 18.74 -5.65 -4.42
N LEU A 135 19.01 -6.78 -3.82
CA LEU A 135 20.29 -7.50 -3.91
C LEU A 135 20.03 -8.93 -4.36
N VAL A 136 20.81 -9.39 -5.33
CA VAL A 136 20.72 -10.75 -5.88
C VAL A 136 22.12 -11.30 -6.03
N SER A 137 22.32 -12.53 -5.60
CA SER A 137 23.61 -13.24 -5.78
C SER A 137 23.87 -13.53 -7.26
N SER A 138 25.14 -13.63 -7.65
CA SER A 138 25.55 -13.86 -9.04
C SER A 138 25.02 -15.16 -9.65
N ASP A 139 24.74 -16.17 -8.81
CA ASP A 139 24.14 -17.44 -9.21
C ASP A 139 22.60 -17.44 -9.13
N ASN A 140 21.97 -16.31 -8.82
CA ASN A 140 20.53 -16.14 -8.62
C ASN A 140 19.89 -17.10 -7.61
N LYS A 141 20.69 -17.68 -6.71
CA LYS A 141 20.16 -18.57 -5.67
C LYS A 141 19.60 -17.82 -4.48
N MET A 142 20.13 -16.63 -4.19
CA MET A 142 19.67 -15.79 -3.08
C MET A 142 19.31 -14.41 -3.56
N GLY A 143 18.29 -13.84 -2.97
CA GLY A 143 17.94 -12.44 -3.17
C GLY A 143 17.27 -11.85 -1.95
N ALA A 144 17.45 -10.55 -1.76
CA ALA A 144 16.79 -9.77 -0.72
C ALA A 144 16.32 -8.43 -1.28
N TYR A 145 15.09 -8.08 -1.02
CA TYR A 145 14.48 -6.80 -1.31
C TYR A 145 14.12 -6.13 0.02
N VAL A 146 14.75 -5.01 0.31
CA VAL A 146 14.47 -4.19 1.49
C VAL A 146 13.82 -2.91 1.03
N TYR A 147 12.77 -2.49 1.72
CA TYR A 147 12.14 -1.21 1.48
C TYR A 147 11.83 -0.49 2.79
N GLY A 148 11.81 0.81 2.73
CA GLY A 148 11.42 1.67 3.83
C GLY A 148 10.65 2.88 3.33
N GLN A 149 9.72 3.36 4.15
CA GLN A 149 9.00 4.60 3.93
C GLN A 149 8.84 5.35 5.25
N ASN A 150 9.03 6.66 5.21
CA ASN A 150 8.71 7.56 6.31
C ASN A 150 7.91 8.73 5.74
N ARG A 151 6.65 8.83 6.16
CA ARG A 151 5.74 9.89 5.74
C ARG A 151 5.29 10.70 6.94
N HIS A 152 5.37 12.00 6.82
CA HIS A 152 4.92 12.95 7.82
C HIS A 152 4.11 14.05 7.15
N ARG A 153 2.82 14.13 7.48
CA ARG A 153 1.90 15.16 7.02
C ARG A 153 1.47 16.03 8.21
N SER A 154 1.54 17.33 8.03
CA SER A 154 0.90 18.29 8.95
C SER A 154 -0.62 18.24 8.77
N ALA A 155 -1.36 18.54 9.83
CA ALA A 155 -2.81 18.76 9.68
C ALA A 155 -3.05 19.95 8.75
N TRP A 156 -4.08 19.87 7.91
CA TRP A 156 -4.51 20.95 7.04
C TRP A 156 -5.99 21.23 7.24
N ASP A 157 -6.27 22.45 7.67
CA ASP A 157 -7.60 23.01 7.88
C ASP A 157 -7.79 24.04 6.76
N SER A 158 -8.69 23.73 5.82
CA SER A 158 -8.90 24.52 4.60
C SER A 158 -9.76 25.74 4.83
N ASN A 159 -10.70 25.67 5.77
CA ASN A 159 -11.71 26.68 6.00
C ASN A 159 -11.48 27.48 7.28
N GLY A 160 -10.49 27.09 8.13
CA GLY A 160 -10.13 27.78 9.36
C GLY A 160 -11.13 27.58 10.51
N ASP A 161 -11.93 26.50 10.49
CA ASP A 161 -12.93 26.23 11.53
C ASP A 161 -12.36 25.45 12.73
N GLY A 162 -11.07 25.09 12.70
CA GLY A 162 -10.38 24.36 13.74
C GLY A 162 -10.46 22.83 13.59
N PHE A 163 -11.11 22.34 12.55
CA PHE A 163 -11.13 20.92 12.17
C PHE A 163 -10.36 20.73 10.88
N SER A 164 -9.49 19.74 10.85
CA SER A 164 -8.65 19.49 9.67
C SER A 164 -9.36 18.62 8.64
N GLU A 165 -9.41 19.05 7.37
CA GLU A 165 -9.85 18.22 6.24
C GLU A 165 -8.83 17.12 5.96
N LEU A 166 -7.54 17.38 6.20
CA LEU A 166 -6.50 16.37 6.17
C LEU A 166 -5.87 16.24 7.56
N PRO A 167 -6.04 15.10 8.23
CA PRO A 167 -5.49 14.90 9.57
C PRO A 167 -3.97 14.82 9.54
N LYS A 168 -3.34 15.19 10.66
CA LYS A 168 -1.92 14.91 10.90
C LYS A 168 -1.65 13.42 10.77
N LEU A 169 -0.60 13.08 10.03
CA LEU A 169 -0.20 11.71 9.77
C LEU A 169 1.31 11.54 10.04
N LYS A 170 1.66 10.48 10.76
CA LYS A 170 3.02 9.93 10.79
C LYS A 170 2.89 8.46 10.44
N ASN A 171 3.57 8.05 9.39
CA ASN A 171 3.59 6.65 8.95
C ASN A 171 5.04 6.23 8.75
N GLN A 172 5.43 5.12 9.35
CA GLN A 172 6.74 4.51 9.19
C GLN A 172 6.56 3.06 8.81
N THR A 173 7.22 2.66 7.74
CA THR A 173 7.16 1.30 7.23
C THR A 173 8.56 0.82 6.92
N ILE A 174 8.87 -0.40 7.30
CA ILE A 174 10.05 -1.13 6.87
C ILE A 174 9.67 -2.56 6.53
N GLY A 175 10.25 -3.10 5.47
CA GLY A 175 9.99 -4.48 5.08
C GLY A 175 11.17 -5.13 4.40
N LEU A 176 11.14 -6.46 4.44
CA LEU A 176 12.11 -7.35 3.83
C LEU A 176 11.35 -8.46 3.11
N ASN A 177 11.73 -8.72 1.88
CA ASN A 177 11.34 -9.91 1.12
C ASN A 177 12.63 -10.59 0.64
N ALA A 178 12.88 -11.82 1.10
CA ALA A 178 14.08 -12.55 0.77
C ALA A 178 13.74 -13.97 0.30
N TYR A 179 14.61 -14.51 -0.56
CA TYR A 179 14.48 -15.90 -0.98
C TYR A 179 15.82 -16.63 -1.01
N TYR A 180 15.73 -17.94 -0.85
CA TYR A 180 16.81 -18.88 -1.10
C TYR A 180 16.31 -20.06 -1.92
N ARG A 181 16.91 -20.30 -3.10
CA ARG A 181 16.60 -21.42 -3.97
C ARG A 181 17.46 -22.62 -3.57
N THR A 182 16.82 -23.63 -3.00
CA THR A 182 17.48 -24.86 -2.59
C THR A 182 17.70 -25.81 -3.75
N SER A 183 16.85 -25.72 -4.81
CA SER A 183 16.97 -26.47 -6.07
C SER A 183 16.29 -25.71 -7.19
N ALA A 184 16.30 -26.28 -8.41
CA ALA A 184 15.58 -25.72 -9.57
C ALA A 184 14.05 -25.64 -9.34
N TYR A 185 13.52 -26.48 -8.45
CA TYR A 185 12.08 -26.60 -8.20
C TYR A 185 11.65 -26.20 -6.79
N SER A 186 12.59 -25.74 -5.96
CA SER A 186 12.34 -25.46 -4.56
C SER A 186 12.93 -24.10 -4.14
N LYS A 187 12.07 -23.26 -3.57
CA LYS A 187 12.40 -21.90 -3.08
C LYS A 187 11.89 -21.74 -1.65
N LEU A 188 12.73 -21.29 -0.75
CA LEU A 188 12.38 -20.81 0.57
C LEU A 188 12.22 -19.29 0.50
N SER A 189 11.13 -18.74 1.03
CA SER A 189 10.88 -17.30 1.09
C SER A 189 10.69 -16.85 2.53
N LEU A 190 11.23 -15.67 2.85
CA LEU A 190 11.05 -14.97 4.11
C LEU A 190 10.49 -13.59 3.81
N GLU A 191 9.37 -13.27 4.44
CA GLU A 191 8.72 -11.97 4.34
C GLU A 191 8.59 -11.37 5.75
N TYR A 192 8.95 -10.11 5.88
CA TYR A 192 8.80 -9.34 7.12
C TYR A 192 8.30 -7.94 6.78
N HIS A 193 7.27 -7.50 7.48
CA HIS A 193 6.68 -6.17 7.33
C HIS A 193 6.41 -5.59 8.72
N HIS A 194 6.87 -4.38 8.94
CA HIS A 194 6.57 -3.60 10.13
C HIS A 194 6.02 -2.25 9.72
N LEU A 195 4.87 -1.90 10.30
CA LEU A 195 4.17 -0.64 10.03
C LEU A 195 3.76 0.00 11.34
N GLU A 196 4.04 1.29 11.45
CA GLU A 196 3.53 2.15 12.51
C GLU A 196 2.80 3.34 11.91
N GLU A 197 1.62 3.63 12.39
CA GLU A 197 0.87 4.82 12.00
C GLU A 197 0.32 5.56 13.23
N PHE A 198 0.53 6.86 13.23
CA PHE A 198 -0.15 7.79 14.13
C PHE A 198 -0.94 8.77 13.30
N ARG A 199 -2.22 8.92 13.63
CA ARG A 199 -3.13 9.85 12.97
C ARG A 199 -3.89 10.67 14.02
N ARG A 200 -4.07 11.95 13.73
CA ARG A 200 -4.83 12.86 14.60
C ARG A 200 -5.45 13.96 13.73
N GLY A 201 -6.77 14.08 13.74
CA GLY A 201 -7.55 15.21 13.24
C GLY A 201 -7.87 16.21 14.30
#